data_904e98c9df0a13b95d09f1172700450e
#
_entry.id   904e98c9df0a13b95d09f1172700450e
#
_cell.length_a   1.000
_cell.length_b   1.000
_cell.length_c   1.000
_cell.angle_alpha   90.00
_cell.angle_beta   90.00
_cell.angle_gamma   90.00
#
_symmetry.space_group_name_H-M   'P 1'
#
loop_
_entity.id
_entity.type
_entity.pdbx_description
1 polymer ?
#
loop_
_entity_poly.entity_id
_entity_poly.type
_entity_poly.pdbx_seq_one_letter_code
_entity_poly.pdbx_strand_id
1 'polypeptide(L)'
;GLGDVYKRQILHGVGQPLHSFDADKIKGNKVVVRSATEGAKFVTLDGVERTLTDRDLMICNVEEPMCIAGVFGGLDSGVTEQTKNVFLESATFHPTWIRKTARRFGLNTDASFRYERGLDPNQTVEVMKRAALLIQEVAGGTITGAIQDIYPVPVAPYRVELTYDKVNTLIGKVIPVETVKSILESLEMKIVSETAEGLVIDVPVYRIDVQRDVDVIEDILRIYGYNNVEFSDNVKSNLSYQTPTDRSYKLQNLISEQLCGCGFNEILNNSLTRSAYYDNLSTYPVSHCVMLMNPLSADLNCMRQTLLFGGLESVEHNAKRKNGNIRFFEFGNCYDYNIDHKKEGETLAEFSEDYRLGLWVSGSRVDNNWAHPNEKSSVYELKAYVENILVRLGVNLQKVIFGNLANDIYSAGLSLSLIHISEP
;
A
#
# COMPACT_ATOMS: atom_id res chain seq x y z
N GLY A 1 24.26 -22.56 -19.18
CA GLY A 1 24.26 -23.93 -19.70
C GLY A 1 22.88 -24.41 -20.10
N LEU A 2 22.83 -25.55 -20.78
CA LEU A 2 21.57 -26.19 -21.20
C LEU A 2 20.58 -26.37 -20.05
N GLY A 3 21.08 -26.69 -18.84
CA GLY A 3 20.26 -26.83 -17.66
C GLY A 3 19.43 -25.57 -17.24
N ASP A 4 19.87 -24.42 -17.63
CA ASP A 4 19.14 -23.17 -17.33
C ASP A 4 18.01 -22.95 -18.37
N VAL A 5 18.16 -23.40 -19.57
CA VAL A 5 17.19 -23.24 -20.67
C VAL A 5 15.88 -23.95 -20.36
N TYR A 6 15.93 -25.26 -20.02
CA TYR A 6 14.70 -26.01 -19.72
C TYR A 6 14.03 -25.56 -18.40
N LYS A 7 14.81 -25.14 -17.39
CA LYS A 7 14.22 -24.54 -16.18
C LYS A 7 13.40 -23.29 -16.51
N ARG A 8 13.93 -22.42 -17.36
CA ARG A 8 13.23 -21.21 -17.80
C ARG A 8 12.04 -21.55 -18.69
N GLN A 9 12.13 -22.53 -19.56
CA GLN A 9 11.00 -23.02 -20.38
C GLN A 9 9.84 -23.48 -19.48
N ILE A 10 10.13 -24.28 -18.46
CA ILE A 10 9.11 -24.72 -17.49
C ILE A 10 8.56 -23.56 -16.72
N LEU A 11 9.42 -22.67 -16.20
CA LEU A 11 8.99 -21.49 -15.45
C LEU A 11 8.05 -20.61 -16.27
N HIS A 12 8.38 -20.34 -17.54
CA HIS A 12 7.57 -19.47 -18.39
C HIS A 12 6.36 -20.20 -19.01
N GLY A 13 6.48 -21.49 -19.29
CA GLY A 13 5.43 -22.27 -19.92
C GLY A 13 4.30 -22.69 -18.96
N VAL A 14 4.66 -23.07 -17.74
CA VAL A 14 3.71 -23.59 -16.73
C VAL A 14 3.73 -22.86 -15.39
N GLY A 15 4.55 -21.84 -15.25
CA GLY A 15 4.57 -20.97 -14.07
C GLY A 15 5.31 -21.51 -12.85
N GLN A 16 5.75 -22.77 -12.84
CA GLN A 16 6.38 -23.42 -11.70
C GLN A 16 7.91 -23.26 -11.74
N PRO A 17 8.54 -22.63 -10.75
CA PRO A 17 9.99 -22.65 -10.61
C PRO A 17 10.47 -24.04 -10.21
N LEU A 18 11.59 -24.47 -10.79
CA LEU A 18 12.26 -25.71 -10.48
C LEU A 18 13.70 -25.44 -10.02
N HIS A 19 14.20 -26.27 -9.13
CA HIS A 19 15.62 -26.25 -8.77
C HIS A 19 16.27 -27.61 -9.05
N SER A 20 17.54 -27.56 -9.47
CA SER A 20 18.32 -28.77 -9.72
C SER A 20 19.58 -28.73 -8.88
N PHE A 21 19.79 -29.79 -8.14
CA PHE A 21 21.00 -30.02 -7.35
C PHE A 21 21.87 -31.06 -8.03
N ASP A 22 23.17 -30.94 -7.83
CA ASP A 22 24.09 -32.05 -8.08
C ASP A 22 23.83 -33.13 -7.02
N ALA A 23 23.29 -34.26 -7.45
CA ALA A 23 22.90 -35.33 -6.52
C ALA A 23 24.09 -35.88 -5.72
N ASP A 24 25.28 -35.88 -6.30
CA ASP A 24 26.49 -36.37 -5.64
C ASP A 24 26.97 -35.44 -4.50
N LYS A 25 26.48 -34.22 -4.48
CA LYS A 25 26.73 -33.23 -3.41
C LYS A 25 25.70 -33.25 -2.27
N ILE A 26 24.62 -34.03 -2.41
CA ILE A 26 23.60 -34.22 -1.37
C ILE A 26 24.13 -35.22 -0.33
N LYS A 27 24.76 -34.72 0.71
CA LYS A 27 25.31 -35.55 1.79
C LYS A 27 24.21 -36.33 2.49
N GLY A 28 24.47 -37.61 2.70
CA GLY A 28 23.55 -38.56 3.32
C GLY A 28 22.35 -38.96 2.46
N ASN A 29 22.34 -38.60 1.16
CA ASN A 29 21.24 -38.87 0.22
C ASN A 29 19.86 -38.47 0.77
N LYS A 30 19.81 -37.38 1.56
CA LYS A 30 18.59 -36.91 2.20
C LYS A 30 18.47 -35.41 2.04
N VAL A 31 17.27 -34.95 1.63
CA VAL A 31 16.91 -33.56 1.57
C VAL A 31 16.00 -33.24 2.78
N VAL A 32 16.32 -32.17 3.49
CA VAL A 32 15.61 -31.72 4.69
C VAL A 32 15.22 -30.27 4.49
N VAL A 33 13.92 -29.97 4.55
CA VAL A 33 13.40 -28.60 4.51
C VAL A 33 13.16 -28.12 5.94
N ARG A 34 13.83 -27.04 6.32
CA ARG A 34 13.74 -26.49 7.68
C ARG A 34 14.04 -24.99 7.70
N SER A 35 13.66 -24.31 8.78
CA SER A 35 14.11 -22.96 9.05
C SER A 35 15.62 -22.93 9.32
N ALA A 36 16.28 -21.85 8.94
CA ALA A 36 17.67 -21.63 9.24
C ALA A 36 17.90 -21.40 10.76
N THR A 37 19.12 -21.58 11.19
CA THR A 37 19.55 -21.16 12.53
C THR A 37 19.84 -19.66 12.50
N GLU A 38 19.37 -18.92 13.50
CA GLU A 38 19.63 -17.50 13.65
C GLU A 38 21.14 -17.19 13.62
N GLY A 39 21.55 -16.24 12.77
CA GLY A 39 22.94 -15.85 12.61
C GLY A 39 23.81 -16.77 11.75
N ALA A 40 23.27 -17.88 11.24
CA ALA A 40 24.01 -18.78 10.35
C ALA A 40 24.47 -18.05 9.08
N LYS A 41 25.67 -18.41 8.60
CA LYS A 41 26.25 -17.86 7.37
C LYS A 41 25.97 -18.80 6.20
N PHE A 42 25.60 -18.22 5.06
CA PHE A 42 25.31 -18.95 3.84
C PHE A 42 25.80 -18.19 2.61
N VAL A 43 26.56 -18.87 1.75
CA VAL A 43 27.09 -18.29 0.51
C VAL A 43 26.16 -18.66 -0.63
N THR A 44 25.59 -17.66 -1.28
CA THR A 44 24.67 -17.82 -2.42
C THR A 44 25.42 -17.91 -3.74
N LEU A 45 24.72 -18.32 -4.82
CA LEU A 45 25.29 -18.51 -6.18
C LEU A 45 26.02 -17.29 -6.75
N ASP A 46 25.70 -16.08 -6.26
CA ASP A 46 26.38 -14.85 -6.61
C ASP A 46 27.70 -14.63 -5.84
N GLY A 47 28.10 -15.58 -4.99
CA GLY A 47 29.32 -15.51 -4.18
C GLY A 47 29.19 -14.61 -2.94
N VAL A 48 27.99 -14.09 -2.64
CA VAL A 48 27.76 -13.22 -1.49
C VAL A 48 27.45 -14.03 -0.24
N GLU A 49 28.16 -13.79 0.86
CA GLU A 49 27.85 -14.33 2.18
C GLU A 49 26.67 -13.59 2.79
N ARG A 50 25.64 -14.30 3.18
CA ARG A 50 24.41 -13.77 3.78
C ARG A 50 24.22 -14.31 5.18
N THR A 51 23.79 -13.46 6.10
CA THR A 51 23.41 -13.86 7.46
C THR A 51 21.94 -14.23 7.48
N LEU A 52 21.67 -15.49 7.81
CA LEU A 52 20.32 -16.06 7.86
C LEU A 52 19.66 -15.74 9.21
N THR A 53 18.33 -15.84 9.23
CA THR A 53 17.49 -15.74 10.43
C THR A 53 16.65 -17.01 10.58
N ASP A 54 16.05 -17.22 11.74
CA ASP A 54 15.10 -18.31 12.00
C ASP A 54 13.84 -18.28 11.09
N ARG A 55 13.64 -17.17 10.40
CA ARG A 55 12.53 -16.96 9.44
C ARG A 55 12.89 -17.28 7.99
N ASP A 56 14.11 -17.71 7.72
CA ASP A 56 14.52 -18.12 6.38
C ASP A 56 14.32 -19.63 6.21
N LEU A 57 13.55 -19.99 5.20
CA LEU A 57 13.32 -21.39 4.85
C LEU A 57 14.48 -21.90 3.99
N MET A 58 15.06 -23.01 4.40
CA MET A 58 16.22 -23.61 3.74
C MET A 58 15.93 -25.02 3.27
N ILE A 59 16.47 -25.33 2.11
CA ILE A 59 16.61 -26.71 1.65
C ILE A 59 18.03 -27.15 2.02
N CYS A 60 18.13 -28.19 2.83
CA CYS A 60 19.38 -28.69 3.41
C CYS A 60 19.62 -30.14 3.02
N ASN A 61 20.86 -30.58 3.07
CA ASN A 61 21.20 -31.99 3.26
C ASN A 61 21.23 -32.32 4.77
N VAL A 62 21.77 -33.44 5.17
CA VAL A 62 21.83 -33.84 6.59
C VAL A 62 22.77 -32.96 7.42
N GLU A 63 23.76 -32.31 6.80
CA GLU A 63 24.80 -31.55 7.47
C GLU A 63 24.61 -30.02 7.32
N GLU A 64 24.31 -29.55 6.11
CA GLU A 64 24.39 -28.13 5.76
C GLU A 64 23.26 -27.64 4.87
N PRO A 65 22.98 -26.32 4.85
CA PRO A 65 22.04 -25.72 3.93
C PRO A 65 22.57 -25.70 2.50
N MET A 66 21.70 -26.00 1.53
CA MET A 66 22.01 -26.06 0.11
C MET A 66 21.38 -24.93 -0.71
N CYS A 67 20.22 -24.42 -0.28
CA CYS A 67 19.48 -23.42 -1.01
C CYS A 67 18.58 -22.63 -0.08
N ILE A 68 18.41 -21.34 -0.34
CA ILE A 68 17.33 -20.53 0.25
C ILE A 68 16.07 -20.86 -0.54
N ALA A 69 15.17 -21.61 0.09
CA ALA A 69 13.99 -22.17 -0.55
C ALA A 69 13.19 -21.12 -1.33
N GLY A 70 12.95 -21.38 -2.62
CA GLY A 70 12.17 -20.49 -3.48
C GLY A 70 12.78 -19.11 -3.79
N VAL A 71 13.97 -18.80 -3.29
CA VAL A 71 14.64 -17.50 -3.48
C VAL A 71 15.91 -17.63 -4.28
N PHE A 72 16.94 -18.32 -3.74
CA PHE A 72 18.24 -18.38 -4.40
C PHE A 72 19.07 -19.60 -4.00
N GLY A 73 19.73 -20.22 -4.97
CA GLY A 73 20.59 -21.40 -4.74
C GLY A 73 21.87 -21.07 -4.00
N GLY A 74 22.46 -22.09 -3.36
CA GLY A 74 23.79 -22.03 -2.77
C GLY A 74 24.89 -22.30 -3.79
N LEU A 75 26.09 -21.78 -3.51
CA LEU A 75 27.25 -21.88 -4.40
C LEU A 75 27.70 -23.34 -4.62
N ASP A 76 27.73 -24.13 -3.56
CA ASP A 76 28.34 -25.45 -3.57
C ASP A 76 27.45 -26.58 -4.04
N SER A 77 26.11 -26.42 -3.97
CA SER A 77 25.13 -27.45 -4.28
C SER A 77 24.62 -27.45 -5.73
N GLY A 78 24.98 -26.42 -6.50
CA GLY A 78 24.52 -26.22 -7.86
C GLY A 78 25.08 -27.21 -8.85
N VAL A 79 24.39 -27.38 -9.98
CA VAL A 79 24.78 -28.18 -11.12
C VAL A 79 25.97 -27.51 -11.84
N THR A 80 27.00 -28.30 -12.20
CA THR A 80 28.20 -27.87 -12.94
C THR A 80 28.33 -28.64 -14.23
N GLU A 81 29.32 -28.32 -15.04
CA GLU A 81 29.65 -29.08 -16.27
C GLU A 81 30.10 -30.53 -16.00
N GLN A 82 30.51 -30.81 -14.77
CA GLN A 82 30.96 -32.11 -14.32
C GLN A 82 29.84 -32.96 -13.72
N THR A 83 28.68 -32.39 -13.45
CA THR A 83 27.54 -33.08 -12.85
C THR A 83 27.00 -34.17 -13.77
N LYS A 84 26.91 -35.39 -13.26
CA LYS A 84 26.36 -36.56 -13.95
C LYS A 84 24.98 -36.96 -13.44
N ASN A 85 24.75 -36.78 -12.13
CA ASN A 85 23.51 -37.16 -11.47
C ASN A 85 22.80 -35.88 -10.99
N VAL A 86 21.53 -35.69 -11.37
CA VAL A 86 20.75 -34.52 -11.04
C VAL A 86 19.58 -34.89 -10.12
N PHE A 87 19.48 -34.22 -9.01
CA PHE A 87 18.27 -34.24 -8.18
C PHE A 87 17.41 -33.03 -8.56
N LEU A 88 16.18 -33.28 -9.01
CA LEU A 88 15.24 -32.24 -9.43
C LEU A 88 14.22 -31.97 -8.33
N GLU A 89 14.09 -30.73 -7.95
CA GLU A 89 13.10 -30.24 -6.99
C GLU A 89 11.97 -29.50 -7.70
N SER A 90 10.73 -29.84 -7.35
CA SER A 90 9.51 -29.10 -7.68
C SER A 90 8.70 -28.94 -6.39
N ALA A 91 8.55 -27.73 -5.91
CA ALA A 91 7.97 -27.47 -4.59
C ALA A 91 7.00 -26.29 -4.59
N THR A 92 6.19 -26.22 -3.54
CA THR A 92 5.41 -25.04 -3.20
C THR A 92 5.81 -24.57 -1.81
N PHE A 93 6.05 -23.27 -1.66
CA PHE A 93 6.45 -22.64 -0.41
C PHE A 93 5.44 -21.59 0.01
N HIS A 94 5.37 -21.32 1.31
CA HIS A 94 4.46 -20.31 1.84
C HIS A 94 4.83 -18.90 1.35
N PRO A 95 3.96 -18.19 0.62
CA PRO A 95 4.26 -16.94 -0.08
C PRO A 95 4.87 -15.86 0.81
N THR A 96 4.35 -15.70 2.03
CA THR A 96 4.82 -14.67 2.97
C THR A 96 6.26 -14.88 3.43
N TRP A 97 6.69 -16.13 3.61
CA TRP A 97 8.06 -16.45 4.00
C TRP A 97 9.03 -16.09 2.88
N ILE A 98 8.74 -16.53 1.67
CA ILE A 98 9.56 -16.23 0.50
C ILE A 98 9.68 -14.73 0.27
N ARG A 99 8.56 -14.00 0.33
CA ARG A 99 8.53 -12.54 0.17
C ARG A 99 9.38 -11.81 1.21
N LYS A 100 9.29 -12.20 2.48
CA LYS A 100 10.06 -11.55 3.56
C LYS A 100 11.56 -11.80 3.38
N THR A 101 11.96 -13.02 3.08
CA THR A 101 13.36 -13.39 2.84
C THR A 101 13.91 -12.69 1.60
N ALA A 102 13.20 -12.76 0.47
CA ALA A 102 13.62 -12.13 -0.78
C ALA A 102 13.81 -10.60 -0.62
N ARG A 103 12.87 -9.92 0.03
CA ARG A 103 12.95 -8.48 0.28
C ARG A 103 14.10 -8.10 1.21
N ARG A 104 14.29 -8.86 2.29
CA ARG A 104 15.37 -8.60 3.26
C ARG A 104 16.75 -8.68 2.63
N PHE A 105 16.96 -9.61 1.69
CA PHE A 105 18.21 -9.76 0.97
C PHE A 105 18.31 -8.94 -0.33
N GLY A 106 17.23 -8.27 -0.75
CA GLY A 106 17.17 -7.58 -2.03
C GLY A 106 17.24 -8.52 -3.25
N LEU A 107 16.82 -9.79 -3.09
CA LEU A 107 16.88 -10.84 -4.11
C LEU A 107 15.54 -10.95 -4.85
N ASN A 108 15.41 -10.18 -5.92
CA ASN A 108 14.25 -10.27 -6.82
C ASN A 108 14.54 -11.27 -7.96
N THR A 109 14.32 -12.55 -7.71
CA THR A 109 14.47 -13.60 -8.72
C THR A 109 13.13 -13.95 -9.35
N ASP A 110 13.14 -14.52 -10.58
CA ASP A 110 11.92 -15.02 -11.22
C ASP A 110 11.20 -16.09 -10.36
N ALA A 111 11.96 -16.89 -9.60
CA ALA A 111 11.41 -17.86 -8.67
C ALA A 111 10.72 -17.18 -7.50
N SER A 112 11.39 -16.24 -6.80
CA SER A 112 10.81 -15.54 -5.67
C SER A 112 9.56 -14.75 -6.06
N PHE A 113 9.57 -14.13 -7.25
CA PHE A 113 8.41 -13.43 -7.82
C PHE A 113 7.18 -14.33 -7.99
N ARG A 114 7.39 -15.59 -8.39
CA ARG A 114 6.29 -16.56 -8.53
C ARG A 114 5.81 -17.08 -7.18
N TYR A 115 6.74 -17.53 -6.33
CA TYR A 115 6.40 -18.07 -5.02
C TYR A 115 5.73 -17.06 -4.10
N GLU A 116 6.17 -15.79 -4.10
CA GLU A 116 5.57 -14.77 -3.25
C GLU A 116 4.11 -14.42 -3.60
N ARG A 117 3.68 -14.78 -4.82
CA ARG A 117 2.30 -14.60 -5.29
C ARG A 117 1.44 -15.85 -5.13
N GLY A 118 2.05 -16.96 -4.72
CA GLY A 118 1.41 -18.26 -4.60
C GLY A 118 1.47 -19.06 -5.90
N LEU A 119 1.61 -20.35 -5.73
CA LEU A 119 1.62 -21.35 -6.80
C LEU A 119 0.62 -22.44 -6.49
N ASP A 120 0.17 -23.15 -7.54
CA ASP A 120 -0.68 -24.31 -7.40
C ASP A 120 0.10 -25.51 -6.82
N PRO A 121 -0.19 -25.93 -5.58
CA PRO A 121 0.48 -27.06 -4.97
C PRO A 121 0.18 -28.38 -5.67
N ASN A 122 -0.92 -28.49 -6.42
CA ASN A 122 -1.34 -29.72 -7.09
C ASN A 122 -0.60 -29.94 -8.41
N GLN A 123 0.07 -28.93 -8.96
CA GLN A 123 0.81 -29.04 -10.22
C GLN A 123 2.25 -29.49 -10.06
N THR A 124 2.81 -29.50 -8.88
CA THR A 124 4.25 -29.76 -8.63
C THR A 124 4.74 -31.06 -9.26
N VAL A 125 3.98 -32.15 -9.14
CA VAL A 125 4.34 -33.47 -9.66
C VAL A 125 4.28 -33.50 -11.19
N GLU A 126 3.22 -32.96 -11.78
CA GLU A 126 3.04 -32.97 -13.24
C GLU A 126 4.11 -32.12 -13.93
N VAL A 127 4.42 -30.96 -13.34
CA VAL A 127 5.49 -30.08 -13.84
C VAL A 127 6.86 -30.76 -13.73
N MET A 128 7.12 -31.49 -12.65
CA MET A 128 8.37 -32.23 -12.48
C MET A 128 8.49 -33.35 -13.53
N LYS A 129 7.42 -34.08 -13.81
CA LYS A 129 7.40 -35.11 -14.91
C LYS A 129 7.72 -34.46 -16.27
N ARG A 130 7.08 -33.32 -16.56
CA ARG A 130 7.35 -32.61 -17.82
C ARG A 130 8.79 -32.15 -17.91
N ALA A 131 9.35 -31.62 -16.80
CA ALA A 131 10.74 -31.19 -16.75
C ALA A 131 11.71 -32.39 -16.96
N ALA A 132 11.44 -33.53 -16.34
CA ALA A 132 12.25 -34.72 -16.49
C ALA A 132 12.27 -35.22 -17.94
N LEU A 133 11.11 -35.21 -18.63
CA LEU A 133 11.02 -35.55 -20.05
C LEU A 133 11.80 -34.59 -20.94
N LEU A 134 11.72 -33.28 -20.66
CA LEU A 134 12.49 -32.26 -21.38
C LEU A 134 14.00 -32.43 -21.17
N ILE A 135 14.43 -32.80 -19.97
CA ILE A 135 15.85 -33.08 -19.69
C ILE A 135 16.31 -34.28 -20.53
N GLN A 136 15.52 -35.35 -20.57
CA GLN A 136 15.85 -36.51 -21.41
C GLN A 136 15.96 -36.18 -22.91
N GLU A 137 15.03 -35.35 -23.41
CA GLU A 137 15.01 -34.91 -24.80
C GLU A 137 16.23 -34.06 -25.18
N VAL A 138 16.58 -33.08 -24.29
CA VAL A 138 17.60 -32.06 -24.61
C VAL A 138 19.01 -32.49 -24.22
N ALA A 139 19.16 -33.19 -23.10
CA ALA A 139 20.45 -33.54 -22.51
C ALA A 139 20.74 -35.06 -22.52
N GLY A 140 19.77 -35.86 -22.88
CA GLY A 140 19.85 -37.33 -22.74
C GLY A 140 19.74 -37.75 -21.28
N GLY A 141 20.09 -39.00 -21.02
CA GLY A 141 20.08 -39.58 -19.68
C GLY A 141 18.85 -40.44 -19.39
N THR A 142 18.81 -41.00 -18.21
CA THR A 142 17.75 -41.93 -17.77
C THR A 142 17.21 -41.47 -16.39
N ILE A 143 15.91 -41.61 -16.19
CA ILE A 143 15.29 -41.43 -14.89
C ILE A 143 15.58 -42.67 -14.05
N THR A 144 16.32 -42.51 -12.96
CA THR A 144 16.85 -43.63 -12.16
C THR A 144 16.04 -43.93 -10.90
N GLY A 145 15.17 -43.01 -10.46
CA GLY A 145 14.39 -43.13 -9.23
C GLY A 145 12.91 -42.88 -9.43
N ALA A 146 12.11 -43.36 -8.49
CA ALA A 146 10.70 -43.01 -8.39
C ALA A 146 10.54 -41.56 -7.87
N ILE A 147 9.45 -40.91 -8.30
CA ILE A 147 9.06 -39.60 -7.78
C ILE A 147 8.71 -39.75 -6.31
N GLN A 148 9.27 -38.88 -5.46
CA GLN A 148 8.91 -38.77 -4.07
C GLN A 148 8.06 -37.50 -3.92
N ASP A 149 6.77 -37.68 -3.71
CA ASP A 149 5.83 -36.58 -3.40
C ASP A 149 5.54 -36.58 -1.91
N ILE A 150 5.86 -35.45 -1.28
CA ILE A 150 5.62 -35.22 0.15
C ILE A 150 4.65 -34.06 0.29
N TYR A 151 3.36 -34.38 0.38
CA TYR A 151 2.27 -33.44 0.51
C TYR A 151 1.42 -33.76 1.76
N PRO A 152 1.95 -33.46 2.99
CA PRO A 152 1.38 -33.96 4.22
C PRO A 152 0.00 -33.36 4.55
N VAL A 153 -0.26 -32.14 4.11
CA VAL A 153 -1.54 -31.45 4.31
C VAL A 153 -2.02 -30.89 2.97
N PRO A 154 -2.87 -31.63 2.24
CA PRO A 154 -3.42 -31.16 0.98
C PRO A 154 -4.21 -29.87 1.17
N VAL A 155 -3.96 -28.88 0.32
CA VAL A 155 -4.70 -27.61 0.31
C VAL A 155 -6.08 -27.88 -0.29
N ALA A 156 -7.12 -27.57 0.47
CA ALA A 156 -8.49 -27.68 0.00
C ALA A 156 -8.88 -26.47 -0.88
N PRO A 157 -9.75 -26.67 -1.88
CA PRO A 157 -10.33 -25.55 -2.62
C PRO A 157 -11.08 -24.58 -1.69
N TYR A 158 -11.13 -23.31 -2.06
CA TYR A 158 -11.93 -22.34 -1.33
C TYR A 158 -13.41 -22.57 -1.62
N ARG A 159 -14.18 -22.92 -0.58
CA ARG A 159 -15.61 -23.11 -0.70
C ARG A 159 -16.34 -21.80 -0.54
N VAL A 160 -17.11 -21.41 -1.55
CA VAL A 160 -17.83 -20.14 -1.61
C VAL A 160 -19.34 -20.42 -1.81
N GLU A 161 -20.14 -19.77 -0.99
CA GLU A 161 -21.60 -19.74 -1.15
C GLU A 161 -21.98 -18.49 -1.93
N LEU A 162 -22.67 -18.66 -3.05
CA LEU A 162 -23.05 -17.60 -4.00
C LEU A 162 -24.56 -17.57 -4.16
N THR A 163 -25.20 -16.48 -3.79
CA THR A 163 -26.65 -16.29 -4.03
C THR A 163 -26.88 -15.52 -5.32
N TYR A 164 -27.89 -15.93 -6.09
CA TYR A 164 -28.25 -15.23 -7.34
C TYR A 164 -28.72 -13.80 -7.11
N ASP A 165 -29.41 -13.56 -5.99
CA ASP A 165 -29.82 -12.21 -5.59
C ASP A 165 -28.61 -11.28 -5.40
N LYS A 166 -27.60 -11.76 -4.69
CA LYS A 166 -26.35 -10.98 -4.48
C LYS A 166 -25.60 -10.70 -5.78
N VAL A 167 -25.54 -11.71 -6.69
CA VAL A 167 -24.96 -11.53 -8.03
C VAL A 167 -25.67 -10.41 -8.76
N ASN A 168 -27.01 -10.50 -8.86
CA ASN A 168 -27.82 -9.55 -9.61
C ASN A 168 -27.80 -8.14 -8.98
N THR A 169 -27.87 -8.06 -7.66
CA THR A 169 -27.87 -6.77 -6.93
C THR A 169 -26.53 -6.07 -7.06
N LEU A 170 -25.42 -6.79 -6.94
CA LEU A 170 -24.09 -6.20 -6.99
C LEU A 170 -23.70 -5.78 -8.42
N ILE A 171 -24.06 -6.59 -9.41
CA ILE A 171 -23.84 -6.27 -10.83
C ILE A 171 -24.81 -5.20 -11.33
N GLY A 172 -26.01 -5.11 -10.74
CA GLY A 172 -27.05 -4.17 -11.15
C GLY A 172 -27.87 -4.65 -12.36
N LYS A 173 -27.70 -5.92 -12.77
CA LYS A 173 -28.41 -6.56 -13.88
C LYS A 173 -28.71 -8.02 -13.54
N VAL A 174 -29.89 -8.49 -13.93
CA VAL A 174 -30.25 -9.91 -13.83
C VAL A 174 -29.50 -10.71 -14.89
N ILE A 175 -28.63 -11.59 -14.47
CA ILE A 175 -27.90 -12.52 -15.36
C ILE A 175 -28.59 -13.88 -15.28
N PRO A 176 -28.93 -14.52 -16.46
CA PRO A 176 -29.51 -15.84 -16.46
C PRO A 176 -28.63 -16.86 -15.70
N VAL A 177 -29.27 -17.71 -14.90
CA VAL A 177 -28.58 -18.71 -14.07
C VAL A 177 -27.65 -19.60 -14.89
N GLU A 178 -28.08 -20.04 -16.06
CA GLU A 178 -27.28 -20.86 -16.96
C GLU A 178 -26.05 -20.14 -17.49
N THR A 179 -26.13 -18.81 -17.66
CA THR A 179 -24.97 -17.98 -18.02
C THR A 179 -23.97 -17.90 -16.87
N VAL A 180 -24.46 -17.70 -15.64
CA VAL A 180 -23.61 -17.71 -14.44
C VAL A 180 -22.88 -19.05 -14.31
N LYS A 181 -23.60 -20.17 -14.43
CA LYS A 181 -23.04 -21.52 -14.35
C LYS A 181 -21.98 -21.76 -15.43
N SER A 182 -22.28 -21.42 -16.68
CA SER A 182 -21.33 -21.55 -17.78
C SER A 182 -20.06 -20.74 -17.59
N ILE A 183 -20.17 -19.53 -17.02
CA ILE A 183 -19.00 -18.72 -16.69
C ILE A 183 -18.17 -19.38 -15.59
N LEU A 184 -18.80 -19.84 -14.51
CA LEU A 184 -18.10 -20.51 -13.41
C LEU A 184 -17.36 -21.78 -13.90
N GLU A 185 -18.01 -22.59 -14.72
CA GLU A 185 -17.40 -23.78 -15.33
C GLU A 185 -16.23 -23.43 -16.24
N SER A 186 -16.35 -22.35 -17.03
CA SER A 186 -15.25 -21.88 -17.89
C SER A 186 -14.03 -21.39 -17.11
N LEU A 187 -14.21 -21.01 -15.85
CA LEU A 187 -13.17 -20.61 -14.91
C LEU A 187 -12.70 -21.79 -14.02
N GLU A 188 -13.08 -23.02 -14.37
CA GLU A 188 -12.76 -24.24 -13.64
C GLU A 188 -13.28 -24.26 -12.18
N MET A 189 -14.25 -23.42 -11.86
CA MET A 189 -14.92 -23.43 -10.55
C MET A 189 -15.96 -24.57 -10.53
N LYS A 190 -15.79 -25.49 -9.59
CA LYS A 190 -16.65 -26.67 -9.52
C LYS A 190 -17.91 -26.36 -8.72
N ILE A 191 -19.07 -26.54 -9.35
CA ILE A 191 -20.37 -26.46 -8.66
C ILE A 191 -20.54 -27.72 -7.80
N VAL A 192 -20.63 -27.55 -6.49
CA VAL A 192 -20.74 -28.62 -5.50
C VAL A 192 -22.23 -28.93 -5.21
N SER A 193 -23.03 -27.88 -5.07
CA SER A 193 -24.47 -27.99 -4.89
C SER A 193 -25.18 -26.78 -5.48
N GLU A 194 -26.43 -26.98 -5.85
CA GLU A 194 -27.33 -25.97 -6.42
C GLU A 194 -28.63 -25.96 -5.68
N THR A 195 -29.15 -24.78 -5.42
CA THR A 195 -30.48 -24.53 -4.85
C THR A 195 -31.23 -23.52 -5.70
N ALA A 196 -32.51 -23.32 -5.43
CA ALA A 196 -33.27 -22.27 -6.12
C ALA A 196 -32.73 -20.85 -5.84
N GLU A 197 -32.02 -20.65 -4.77
CA GLU A 197 -31.51 -19.35 -4.31
C GLU A 197 -30.05 -19.10 -4.68
N GLY A 198 -29.28 -20.15 -4.98
CA GLY A 198 -27.86 -19.96 -5.26
C GLY A 198 -27.07 -21.27 -5.43
N LEU A 199 -25.77 -21.12 -5.44
CA LEU A 199 -24.76 -22.15 -5.67
C LEU A 199 -23.77 -22.24 -4.52
N VAL A 200 -23.27 -23.45 -4.25
CA VAL A 200 -22.04 -23.67 -3.51
C VAL A 200 -20.98 -24.12 -4.49
N ILE A 201 -19.87 -23.42 -4.54
CA ILE A 201 -18.78 -23.67 -5.49
C ILE A 201 -17.47 -23.92 -4.77
N ASP A 202 -16.64 -24.76 -5.35
CA ASP A 202 -15.25 -24.94 -4.97
C ASP A 202 -14.37 -24.20 -5.99
N VAL A 203 -13.67 -23.18 -5.52
CA VAL A 203 -12.71 -22.39 -6.33
C VAL A 203 -11.36 -23.11 -6.33
N PRO A 204 -10.72 -23.29 -7.51
CA PRO A 204 -9.42 -23.96 -7.61
C PRO A 204 -8.35 -23.31 -6.74
N VAL A 205 -7.46 -24.12 -6.15
CA VAL A 205 -6.43 -23.64 -5.22
C VAL A 205 -5.40 -22.70 -5.84
N TYR A 206 -5.24 -22.71 -7.16
CA TYR A 206 -4.37 -21.76 -7.85
C TYR A 206 -4.96 -20.34 -7.96
N ARG A 207 -6.29 -20.18 -7.72
CA ARG A 207 -6.97 -18.88 -7.66
C ARG A 207 -6.92 -18.34 -6.24
N ILE A 208 -5.73 -17.97 -5.79
CA ILE A 208 -5.50 -17.44 -4.44
C ILE A 208 -6.17 -16.09 -4.18
N ASP A 209 -6.54 -15.39 -5.24
CA ASP A 209 -7.21 -14.10 -5.28
C ASP A 209 -8.73 -14.21 -5.05
N VAL A 210 -9.33 -15.38 -5.32
CA VAL A 210 -10.78 -15.60 -5.28
C VAL A 210 -11.16 -16.46 -4.09
N GLN A 211 -11.50 -15.82 -2.97
CA GLN A 211 -11.81 -16.51 -1.72
C GLN A 211 -13.21 -16.20 -1.18
N ARG A 212 -13.86 -15.15 -1.70
CA ARG A 212 -15.15 -14.65 -1.25
C ARG A 212 -16.15 -14.63 -2.41
N ASP A 213 -17.41 -14.54 -2.09
CA ASP A 213 -18.49 -14.41 -3.05
C ASP A 213 -18.36 -13.15 -3.96
N VAL A 214 -17.90 -12.03 -3.38
CA VAL A 214 -17.68 -10.80 -4.15
C VAL A 214 -16.56 -10.95 -5.19
N ASP A 215 -15.52 -11.75 -4.90
CA ASP A 215 -14.42 -12.02 -5.82
C ASP A 215 -14.93 -12.88 -7.00
N VAL A 216 -15.82 -13.84 -6.72
CA VAL A 216 -16.50 -14.66 -7.74
C VAL A 216 -17.43 -13.80 -8.60
N ILE A 217 -18.18 -12.88 -8.00
CA ILE A 217 -19.07 -11.97 -8.72
C ILE A 217 -18.27 -11.04 -9.65
N GLU A 218 -17.11 -10.58 -9.22
CA GLU A 218 -16.19 -9.81 -10.07
C GLU A 218 -15.78 -10.61 -11.31
N ASP A 219 -15.41 -11.86 -11.14
CA ASP A 219 -15.05 -12.75 -12.26
C ASP A 219 -16.25 -13.01 -13.20
N ILE A 220 -17.44 -13.22 -12.65
CA ILE A 220 -18.66 -13.35 -13.45
C ILE A 220 -18.88 -12.10 -14.30
N LEU A 221 -18.78 -10.92 -13.70
CA LEU A 221 -18.96 -9.65 -14.40
C LEU A 221 -17.88 -9.42 -15.46
N ARG A 222 -16.64 -9.78 -15.17
CA ARG A 222 -15.51 -9.67 -16.10
C ARG A 222 -15.70 -10.51 -17.36
N ILE A 223 -16.18 -11.75 -17.22
CA ILE A 223 -16.43 -12.66 -18.35
C ILE A 223 -17.73 -12.28 -19.07
N TYR A 224 -18.78 -11.91 -18.31
CA TYR A 224 -20.02 -11.41 -18.90
C TYR A 224 -19.80 -10.14 -19.73
N GLY A 225 -18.90 -9.28 -19.30
CA GLY A 225 -18.50 -8.03 -19.92
C GLY A 225 -19.17 -6.81 -19.30
N TYR A 226 -18.36 -5.88 -18.81
CA TYR A 226 -18.81 -4.63 -18.19
C TYR A 226 -19.74 -3.82 -19.12
N ASN A 227 -19.47 -3.80 -20.41
CA ASN A 227 -20.25 -3.04 -21.39
C ASN A 227 -21.64 -3.63 -21.65
N ASN A 228 -21.92 -4.84 -21.17
CA ASN A 228 -23.22 -5.49 -21.25
C ASN A 228 -24.16 -5.11 -20.10
N VAL A 229 -23.65 -4.34 -19.13
CA VAL A 229 -24.45 -3.79 -18.03
C VAL A 229 -24.90 -2.38 -18.39
N GLU A 230 -26.22 -2.18 -18.47
CA GLU A 230 -26.82 -0.91 -18.83
C GLU A 230 -26.79 0.05 -17.65
N PHE A 231 -26.44 1.30 -17.89
CA PHE A 231 -26.56 2.36 -16.88
C PHE A 231 -28.05 2.75 -16.74
N SER A 232 -28.49 2.88 -15.49
CA SER A 232 -29.83 3.42 -15.21
C SER A 232 -29.84 4.91 -15.49
N ASP A 233 -30.85 5.37 -16.23
CA ASP A 233 -31.08 6.81 -16.44
C ASP A 233 -31.51 7.54 -15.17
N ASN A 234 -31.88 6.78 -14.14
CA ASN A 234 -32.37 7.32 -12.87
C ASN A 234 -31.50 6.88 -11.71
N VAL A 235 -30.96 7.83 -10.96
CA VAL A 235 -30.28 7.59 -9.69
C VAL A 235 -31.26 7.76 -8.54
N LYS A 236 -31.51 6.69 -7.80
CA LYS A 236 -32.27 6.75 -6.54
C LYS A 236 -31.35 7.16 -5.43
N SER A 237 -31.53 8.38 -4.91
CA SER A 237 -30.77 8.89 -3.76
C SER A 237 -31.71 9.41 -2.68
N ASN A 238 -31.40 9.16 -1.44
CA ASN A 238 -32.07 9.78 -0.31
C ASN A 238 -31.36 11.10 0.04
N LEU A 239 -31.85 12.21 -0.52
CA LEU A 239 -31.26 13.54 -0.35
C LEU A 239 -31.53 14.16 1.03
N SER A 240 -32.37 13.55 1.85
CA SER A 240 -32.69 14.06 3.21
C SER A 240 -31.68 13.62 4.26
N TYR A 241 -30.83 12.63 3.98
CA TYR A 241 -29.80 12.18 4.91
C TYR A 241 -28.56 13.06 4.81
N GLN A 242 -28.18 13.67 5.94
CA GLN A 242 -26.95 14.47 6.08
C GLN A 242 -26.02 13.83 7.09
N THR A 243 -24.82 13.55 6.66
CA THR A 243 -23.73 13.04 7.53
C THR A 243 -23.00 14.19 8.22
N PRO A 244 -22.24 13.95 9.29
CA PRO A 244 -21.30 14.93 9.83
C PRO A 244 -20.33 15.47 8.76
N THR A 245 -19.91 14.62 7.83
CA THR A 245 -19.04 14.99 6.71
C THR A 245 -19.69 16.01 5.78
N ASP A 246 -20.99 15.87 5.46
CA ASP A 246 -21.73 16.86 4.64
C ASP A 246 -21.79 18.22 5.31
N ARG A 247 -21.93 18.25 6.64
CA ARG A 247 -21.90 19.50 7.41
C ARG A 247 -20.53 20.16 7.37
N SER A 248 -19.47 19.36 7.52
CA SER A 248 -18.08 19.83 7.42
C SER A 248 -17.81 20.45 6.04
N TYR A 249 -18.20 19.77 4.95
CA TYR A 249 -18.06 20.28 3.59
C TYR A 249 -18.87 21.56 3.34
N LYS A 250 -20.11 21.65 3.87
CA LYS A 250 -20.89 22.88 3.76
C LYS A 250 -20.19 24.05 4.44
N LEU A 251 -19.61 23.83 5.62
CA LEU A 251 -18.87 24.84 6.36
C LEU A 251 -17.61 25.28 5.58
N GLN A 252 -16.85 24.32 5.10
CA GLN A 252 -15.65 24.57 4.30
C GLN A 252 -15.99 25.37 3.04
N ASN A 253 -17.01 24.97 2.28
CA ASN A 253 -17.44 25.67 1.08
C ASN A 253 -17.89 27.11 1.39
N LEU A 254 -18.64 27.33 2.47
CA LEU A 254 -19.10 28.64 2.88
C LEU A 254 -17.90 29.60 3.12
N ILE A 255 -16.84 29.11 3.76
CA ILE A 255 -15.63 29.90 4.05
C ILE A 255 -14.82 30.08 2.75
N SER A 256 -14.66 29.04 1.95
CA SER A 256 -13.94 29.09 0.68
C SER A 256 -14.54 30.11 -0.28
N GLU A 257 -15.87 30.09 -0.46
CA GLU A 257 -16.59 31.08 -1.31
C GLU A 257 -16.36 32.52 -0.84
N GLN A 258 -16.39 32.75 0.46
CA GLN A 258 -16.13 34.08 1.03
C GLN A 258 -14.68 34.51 0.76
N LEU A 259 -13.70 33.62 0.99
CA LEU A 259 -12.28 33.91 0.78
C LEU A 259 -11.98 34.15 -0.71
N CYS A 260 -12.52 33.31 -1.61
CA CYS A 260 -12.41 33.53 -3.05
C CYS A 260 -13.01 34.88 -3.48
N GLY A 261 -14.19 35.23 -2.92
CA GLY A 261 -14.80 36.55 -3.14
C GLY A 261 -13.95 37.73 -2.65
N CYS A 262 -13.05 37.51 -1.68
CA CYS A 262 -12.06 38.47 -1.21
C CYS A 262 -10.73 38.42 -1.97
N GLY A 263 -10.62 37.63 -3.04
CA GLY A 263 -9.43 37.51 -3.88
C GLY A 263 -8.37 36.54 -3.36
N PHE A 264 -8.74 35.61 -2.48
CA PHE A 264 -7.87 34.52 -2.07
C PHE A 264 -7.91 33.40 -3.10
N ASN A 265 -6.78 32.74 -3.27
CA ASN A 265 -6.64 31.50 -4.02
C ASN A 265 -6.43 30.33 -3.04
N GLU A 266 -7.13 29.24 -3.28
CA GLU A 266 -6.91 28.01 -2.53
C GLU A 266 -5.59 27.37 -2.95
N ILE A 267 -4.81 26.91 -1.98
CA ILE A 267 -3.59 26.13 -2.21
C ILE A 267 -3.73 24.79 -1.52
N LEU A 268 -3.00 23.80 -2.03
CA LEU A 268 -2.95 22.45 -1.48
C LEU A 268 -1.49 22.03 -1.40
N ASN A 269 -0.96 21.98 -0.19
CA ASN A 269 0.39 21.55 0.07
C ASN A 269 0.44 20.09 0.55
N ASN A 270 1.60 19.45 0.40
CA ASN A 270 1.82 18.10 0.88
C ASN A 270 1.71 18.05 2.42
N SER A 271 1.08 17.01 2.95
CA SER A 271 1.07 16.72 4.38
C SER A 271 2.44 16.27 4.90
N LEU A 272 3.32 15.80 4.02
CA LEU A 272 4.70 15.49 4.36
C LEU A 272 5.57 16.73 4.19
N THR A 273 6.45 16.94 5.17
CA THR A 273 7.37 18.08 5.21
C THR A 273 8.71 17.66 5.80
N ARG A 274 9.64 18.59 5.90
CA ARG A 274 10.95 18.35 6.51
C ARG A 274 10.93 18.64 8.00
N SER A 275 11.42 17.71 8.81
CA SER A 275 11.54 17.88 10.27
C SER A 275 12.44 19.05 10.68
N ALA A 276 13.40 19.42 9.83
CA ALA A 276 14.31 20.55 10.07
C ALA A 276 13.59 21.90 10.28
N TYR A 277 12.36 22.05 9.84
CA TYR A 277 11.57 23.25 10.16
C TYR A 277 11.24 23.38 11.65
N TYR A 278 11.29 22.28 12.39
CA TYR A 278 10.88 22.19 13.79
C TYR A 278 12.07 22.12 14.77
N ASP A 279 13.33 22.04 14.28
CA ASP A 279 14.52 21.74 15.09
C ASP A 279 14.74 22.68 16.30
N ASN A 280 14.35 23.94 16.18
CA ASN A 280 14.57 24.93 17.25
C ASN A 280 13.27 25.60 17.71
N LEU A 281 12.13 24.98 17.45
CA LEU A 281 10.84 25.53 17.82
C LEU A 281 10.34 24.94 19.13
N SER A 282 9.91 25.83 20.03
CA SER A 282 9.21 25.44 21.26
C SER A 282 7.69 25.34 21.03
N THR A 283 7.14 26.14 20.11
CA THR A 283 5.71 26.13 19.78
C THR A 283 5.31 24.84 19.05
N TYR A 284 6.18 24.33 18.21
CA TYR A 284 6.02 23.06 17.49
C TYR A 284 7.30 22.23 17.65
N PRO A 285 7.47 21.55 18.78
CA PRO A 285 8.71 20.83 19.05
C PRO A 285 8.89 19.63 18.12
N VAL A 286 10.14 19.38 17.71
CA VAL A 286 10.48 18.25 16.83
C VAL A 286 10.09 16.89 17.43
N SER A 287 10.05 16.78 18.77
CA SER A 287 9.60 15.58 19.50
C SER A 287 8.15 15.21 19.25
N HIS A 288 7.36 16.17 18.80
CA HIS A 288 5.94 15.98 18.44
C HIS A 288 5.74 15.69 16.95
N CYS A 289 6.80 15.62 16.15
CA CYS A 289 6.69 15.24 14.76
C CYS A 289 6.33 13.75 14.61
N VAL A 290 5.33 13.45 13.79
CA VAL A 290 5.08 12.09 13.30
C VAL A 290 6.11 11.76 12.24
N MET A 291 7.17 11.04 12.63
CA MET A 291 8.28 10.69 11.75
C MET A 291 7.96 9.50 10.86
N LEU A 292 8.35 9.54 9.60
CA LEU A 292 8.21 8.40 8.69
C LEU A 292 9.33 7.39 8.90
N MET A 293 8.99 6.11 8.90
CA MET A 293 9.96 5.02 9.03
C MET A 293 10.87 4.92 7.80
N ASN A 294 10.32 5.12 6.60
CA ASN A 294 11.03 5.00 5.32
C ASN A 294 10.70 6.20 4.42
N PRO A 295 11.22 7.40 4.71
CA PRO A 295 10.94 8.58 3.91
C PRO A 295 11.57 8.48 2.52
N LEU A 296 10.89 9.02 1.51
CA LEU A 296 11.42 9.09 0.14
C LEU A 296 12.61 10.06 0.02
N SER A 297 12.64 11.08 0.86
CA SER A 297 13.74 12.06 0.93
C SER A 297 13.79 12.69 2.32
N ALA A 298 14.89 13.36 2.65
CA ALA A 298 15.02 14.15 3.87
C ALA A 298 14.04 15.34 3.93
N ASP A 299 13.58 15.81 2.77
CA ASP A 299 12.62 16.90 2.67
C ASP A 299 11.16 16.49 2.92
N LEU A 300 10.90 15.17 3.00
CA LEU A 300 9.57 14.58 3.21
C LEU A 300 9.63 13.49 4.28
N ASN A 301 10.27 13.80 5.42
CA ASN A 301 10.57 12.81 6.45
C ASN A 301 9.63 12.81 7.66
N CYS A 302 8.73 13.79 7.75
CA CYS A 302 7.73 13.84 8.81
C CYS A 302 6.39 14.40 8.31
N MET A 303 5.32 14.20 9.08
CA MET A 303 4.03 14.86 8.84
C MET A 303 4.01 16.24 9.48
N ARG A 304 3.33 17.19 8.84
CA ARG A 304 3.25 18.60 9.25
C ARG A 304 2.47 18.77 10.56
N GLN A 305 3.03 19.50 11.53
CA GLN A 305 2.32 19.95 12.74
C GLN A 305 1.49 21.22 12.49
N THR A 306 1.81 21.97 11.46
CA THR A 306 1.14 23.22 11.07
C THR A 306 1.12 23.41 9.57
N LEU A 307 0.13 24.13 9.06
CA LEU A 307 0.05 24.53 7.65
C LEU A 307 1.06 25.63 7.27
N LEU A 308 1.69 26.28 8.27
CA LEU A 308 2.48 27.48 8.10
C LEU A 308 3.59 27.31 7.07
N PHE A 309 4.42 26.28 7.22
CA PHE A 309 5.64 26.11 6.39
C PHE A 309 5.32 25.80 4.93
N GLY A 310 4.34 24.93 4.66
CA GLY A 310 3.90 24.65 3.29
C GLY A 310 3.33 25.88 2.59
N GLY A 311 2.55 26.69 3.31
CA GLY A 311 2.05 27.95 2.80
C GLY A 311 3.16 28.98 2.53
N LEU A 312 4.19 29.06 3.40
CA LEU A 312 5.35 29.92 3.18
C LEU A 312 6.19 29.47 1.99
N GLU A 313 6.36 28.15 1.77
CA GLU A 313 6.99 27.61 0.56
C GLU A 313 6.22 28.05 -0.71
N SER A 314 4.88 28.00 -0.66
CA SER A 314 4.03 28.45 -1.75
C SER A 314 4.17 29.96 -2.00
N VAL A 315 4.26 30.76 -0.94
CA VAL A 315 4.52 32.21 -1.04
C VAL A 315 5.90 32.48 -1.66
N GLU A 316 6.95 31.81 -1.17
CA GLU A 316 8.30 31.93 -1.70
C GLU A 316 8.39 31.55 -3.19
N HIS A 317 7.74 30.44 -3.56
CA HIS A 317 7.68 29.95 -4.94
C HIS A 317 7.09 31.00 -5.90
N ASN A 318 6.01 31.66 -5.49
CA ASN A 318 5.36 32.68 -6.28
C ASN A 318 6.16 33.99 -6.30
N ALA A 319 6.73 34.40 -5.18
CA ALA A 319 7.56 35.60 -5.07
C ALA A 319 8.80 35.49 -5.99
N LYS A 320 9.47 34.34 -6.06
CA LYS A 320 10.57 34.08 -6.99
C LYS A 320 10.16 34.22 -8.47
N ARG A 321 8.86 34.12 -8.77
CA ARG A 321 8.27 34.31 -10.12
C ARG A 321 7.69 35.70 -10.34
N LYS A 322 8.02 36.66 -9.46
CA LYS A 322 7.53 38.04 -9.48
C LYS A 322 6.03 38.19 -9.19
N ASN A 323 5.42 37.18 -8.61
CA ASN A 323 4.05 37.20 -8.10
C ASN A 323 4.10 37.48 -6.59
N GLY A 324 4.21 38.73 -6.20
CA GLY A 324 4.39 39.10 -4.78
C GLY A 324 3.09 39.44 -4.04
N ASN A 325 2.03 39.84 -4.75
CA ASN A 325 0.73 40.19 -4.17
C ASN A 325 -0.11 38.91 -4.02
N ILE A 326 -0.04 38.30 -2.86
CA ILE A 326 -0.55 36.95 -2.61
C ILE A 326 -1.59 36.99 -1.51
N ARG A 327 -2.71 36.30 -1.77
CA ARG A 327 -3.71 35.92 -0.77
C ARG A 327 -4.00 34.45 -0.97
N PHE A 328 -3.51 33.61 -0.07
CA PHE A 328 -3.69 32.17 -0.11
C PHE A 328 -4.45 31.66 1.11
N PHE A 329 -5.22 30.60 0.91
CA PHE A 329 -5.77 29.82 2.00
C PHE A 329 -5.64 28.32 1.71
N GLU A 330 -5.58 27.53 2.78
CA GLU A 330 -5.53 26.08 2.73
C GLU A 330 -6.34 25.49 3.88
N PHE A 331 -7.23 24.55 3.55
CA PHE A 331 -7.78 23.62 4.51
C PHE A 331 -6.94 22.35 4.50
N GLY A 332 -6.49 21.89 5.66
CA GLY A 332 -5.67 20.69 5.72
C GLY A 332 -5.49 20.15 7.12
N ASN A 333 -5.17 18.86 7.17
CA ASN A 333 -4.85 18.18 8.41
C ASN A 333 -3.45 18.54 8.88
N CYS A 334 -3.31 18.69 10.19
CA CYS A 334 -2.07 18.82 10.94
C CYS A 334 -1.97 17.65 11.90
N TYR A 335 -0.78 17.17 12.15
CA TYR A 335 -0.55 15.91 12.87
C TYR A 335 0.37 16.18 14.06
N ASP A 336 0.08 15.56 15.18
CA ASP A 336 0.86 15.66 16.40
C ASP A 336 1.08 14.28 17.01
N TYR A 337 2.28 14.08 17.56
CA TYR A 337 2.65 12.90 18.30
C TYR A 337 2.98 13.28 19.74
N ASN A 338 2.25 12.72 20.68
CA ASN A 338 2.50 12.95 22.11
C ASN A 338 2.50 11.63 22.85
N ILE A 339 3.68 11.22 23.31
CA ILE A 339 3.86 9.97 24.05
C ILE A 339 3.07 9.91 25.35
N ASP A 340 2.79 11.05 25.97
CA ASP A 340 2.04 11.13 27.23
C ASP A 340 0.57 10.73 27.05
N HIS A 341 0.06 10.74 25.81
CA HIS A 341 -1.29 10.29 25.48
C HIS A 341 -1.39 8.77 25.28
N LYS A 342 -0.28 8.05 25.36
CA LYS A 342 -0.26 6.60 25.16
C LYS A 342 -1.12 5.90 26.22
N LYS A 343 -2.03 5.03 25.75
CA LYS A 343 -2.93 4.24 26.59
C LYS A 343 -2.76 2.75 26.27
N GLU A 344 -2.84 1.93 27.31
CA GLU A 344 -2.79 0.48 27.15
C GLU A 344 -4.06 -0.01 26.43
N GLY A 345 -3.86 -0.78 25.35
CA GLY A 345 -4.96 -1.29 24.51
C GLY A 345 -5.41 -0.36 23.37
N GLU A 346 -4.96 0.88 23.32
CA GLU A 346 -5.21 1.80 22.21
C GLU A 346 -3.95 1.93 21.33
N THR A 347 -4.04 1.56 20.05
CA THR A 347 -2.88 1.45 19.15
C THR A 347 -2.39 2.82 18.63
N LEU A 348 -3.20 3.85 18.67
CA LEU A 348 -2.93 5.16 18.07
C LEU A 348 -3.22 6.33 19.01
N ALA A 349 -3.33 6.11 20.31
CA ALA A 349 -3.70 7.17 21.27
C ALA A 349 -2.67 8.31 21.36
N GLU A 350 -1.38 8.00 21.03
CA GLU A 350 -0.31 8.98 21.00
C GLU A 350 -0.32 9.89 19.76
N PHE A 351 -1.15 9.59 18.76
CA PHE A 351 -1.27 10.41 17.54
C PHE A 351 -2.57 11.19 17.54
N SER A 352 -2.51 12.44 17.11
CA SER A 352 -3.71 13.26 16.88
C SER A 352 -3.68 13.91 15.51
N GLU A 353 -4.86 14.19 14.98
CA GLU A 353 -5.08 14.80 13.69
C GLU A 353 -6.11 15.92 13.82
N ASP A 354 -5.69 17.15 13.49
CA ASP A 354 -6.52 18.34 13.54
C ASP A 354 -6.71 18.94 12.16
N TYR A 355 -7.96 19.18 11.76
CA TYR A 355 -8.28 19.87 10.53
C TYR A 355 -8.25 21.37 10.73
N ARG A 356 -7.38 22.08 10.02
CA ARG A 356 -7.11 23.51 10.22
C ARG A 356 -7.28 24.31 8.94
N LEU A 357 -7.57 25.61 9.10
CA LEU A 357 -7.53 26.61 8.04
C LEU A 357 -6.31 27.51 8.21
N GLY A 358 -5.46 27.58 7.18
CA GLY A 358 -4.36 28.52 7.08
C GLY A 358 -4.67 29.66 6.12
N LEU A 359 -4.23 30.88 6.47
CA LEU A 359 -4.34 32.06 5.62
C LEU A 359 -2.98 32.75 5.50
N TRP A 360 -2.60 33.12 4.29
CA TRP A 360 -1.37 33.85 4.01
C TRP A 360 -1.67 35.08 3.14
N VAL A 361 -1.14 36.22 3.57
CA VAL A 361 -1.24 37.51 2.84
C VAL A 361 0.15 38.08 2.70
N SER A 362 0.54 38.44 1.49
CA SER A 362 1.85 39.02 1.18
C SER A 362 1.73 40.10 0.11
N GLY A 363 2.71 41.00 0.08
CA GLY A 363 2.83 42.06 -0.94
C GLY A 363 2.05 43.31 -0.62
N SER A 364 1.35 43.84 -1.60
CA SER A 364 0.57 45.07 -1.47
C SER A 364 -0.91 44.79 -1.20
N ARG A 365 -1.50 45.56 -0.34
CA ARG A 365 -2.92 45.50 -0.03
C ARG A 365 -3.79 45.83 -1.24
N VAL A 366 -3.38 46.85 -2.00
CA VAL A 366 -4.03 47.29 -3.23
C VAL A 366 -2.97 47.44 -4.31
N ASP A 367 -3.30 47.06 -5.55
CA ASP A 367 -2.42 47.27 -6.68
C ASP A 367 -2.15 48.76 -6.88
N ASN A 368 -0.91 49.06 -7.18
CA ASN A 368 -0.47 50.44 -7.37
C ASN A 368 -1.24 51.10 -8.52
N ASN A 369 -1.96 52.20 -8.23
CA ASN A 369 -2.72 52.95 -9.20
C ASN A 369 -2.71 54.46 -8.83
N TRP A 370 -3.24 55.29 -9.72
CA TRP A 370 -3.23 56.76 -9.56
C TRP A 370 -4.00 57.25 -8.29
N ALA A 371 -4.97 56.47 -7.78
CA ALA A 371 -5.82 56.87 -6.68
C ALA A 371 -5.32 56.32 -5.33
N HIS A 372 -4.50 55.25 -5.34
CA HIS A 372 -4.00 54.63 -4.14
C HIS A 372 -2.47 54.53 -4.13
N PRO A 373 -1.79 55.03 -3.08
CA PRO A 373 -0.37 54.78 -2.90
C PRO A 373 -0.14 53.30 -2.66
N ASN A 374 1.09 52.87 -2.88
CA ASN A 374 1.49 51.46 -2.66
C ASN A 374 1.46 51.18 -1.14
N GLU A 375 0.39 50.57 -0.65
CA GLU A 375 0.22 50.17 0.75
C GLU A 375 0.60 48.68 0.89
N LYS A 376 1.54 48.40 1.79
CA LYS A 376 1.91 47.01 2.11
C LYS A 376 0.79 46.32 2.89
N SER A 377 0.62 45.03 2.65
CA SER A 377 -0.23 44.17 3.49
C SER A 377 0.21 44.21 4.95
N SER A 378 -0.73 44.11 5.86
CA SER A 378 -0.48 44.25 7.30
C SER A 378 -1.21 43.17 8.09
N VAL A 379 -0.81 43.00 9.35
CA VAL A 379 -1.51 42.10 10.30
C VAL A 379 -2.98 42.49 10.48
N TYR A 380 -3.31 43.80 10.37
CA TYR A 380 -4.69 44.29 10.50
C TYR A 380 -5.56 43.83 9.33
N GLU A 381 -5.00 43.72 8.13
CA GLU A 381 -5.70 43.19 6.98
C GLU A 381 -6.05 41.69 7.21
N LEU A 382 -5.07 40.90 7.65
CA LEU A 382 -5.27 39.47 7.95
C LEU A 382 -6.30 39.31 9.08
N LYS A 383 -6.20 40.14 10.14
CA LYS A 383 -7.17 40.16 11.25
C LYS A 383 -8.59 40.42 10.75
N ALA A 384 -8.78 41.39 9.84
CA ALA A 384 -10.10 41.72 9.29
C ALA A 384 -10.71 40.52 8.51
N TYR A 385 -9.92 39.79 7.75
CA TYR A 385 -10.40 38.55 7.09
C TYR A 385 -10.82 37.49 8.10
N VAL A 386 -10.04 37.26 9.15
CA VAL A 386 -10.37 36.31 10.22
C VAL A 386 -11.67 36.74 10.95
N GLU A 387 -11.80 38.03 11.31
CA GLU A 387 -13.03 38.54 11.94
C GLU A 387 -14.25 38.36 11.05
N ASN A 388 -14.11 38.61 9.74
CA ASN A 388 -15.21 38.41 8.79
C ASN A 388 -15.63 36.96 8.68
N ILE A 389 -14.68 36.02 8.73
CA ILE A 389 -14.99 34.57 8.77
C ILE A 389 -15.76 34.24 10.05
N LEU A 390 -15.30 34.72 11.22
CA LEU A 390 -15.97 34.49 12.50
C LEU A 390 -17.41 35.03 12.51
N VAL A 391 -17.62 36.25 12.00
CA VAL A 391 -18.96 36.84 11.85
C VAL A 391 -19.83 35.97 10.92
N ARG A 392 -19.28 35.50 9.79
CA ARG A 392 -19.99 34.63 8.87
C ARG A 392 -20.44 33.31 9.51
N LEU A 393 -19.64 32.82 10.46
CA LEU A 393 -19.93 31.62 11.26
C LEU A 393 -20.90 31.90 12.45
N GLY A 394 -21.34 33.14 12.62
CA GLY A 394 -22.25 33.53 13.71
C GLY A 394 -21.56 33.83 15.04
N VAL A 395 -20.23 33.93 15.05
CA VAL A 395 -19.49 34.28 16.27
C VAL A 395 -19.69 35.77 16.59
N ASN A 396 -20.10 36.10 17.82
CA ASN A 396 -20.19 37.45 18.27
C ASN A 396 -18.79 37.97 18.67
N LEU A 397 -18.24 38.92 17.89
CA LEU A 397 -16.91 39.46 18.11
C LEU A 397 -16.75 40.20 19.47
N GLN A 398 -17.85 40.64 20.10
CA GLN A 398 -17.80 41.23 21.45
C GLN A 398 -17.43 40.20 22.54
N LYS A 399 -17.63 38.88 22.25
CA LYS A 399 -17.25 37.79 23.13
C LYS A 399 -15.87 37.21 22.78
N VAL A 400 -15.16 37.75 21.81
CA VAL A 400 -13.83 37.33 21.39
C VAL A 400 -12.79 38.20 22.10
N ILE A 401 -11.90 37.56 22.85
CA ILE A 401 -10.77 38.22 23.48
C ILE A 401 -9.55 38.07 22.60
N PHE A 402 -8.93 39.18 22.24
CA PHE A 402 -7.65 39.20 21.55
C PHE A 402 -6.54 39.31 22.61
N GLY A 403 -5.69 38.33 22.67
CA GLY A 403 -4.53 38.28 23.56
C GLY A 403 -3.23 38.34 22.77
N ASN A 404 -2.18 38.86 23.37
CA ASN A 404 -0.83 38.73 22.84
C ASN A 404 -0.36 37.29 23.06
N LEU A 405 0.08 36.64 22.00
CA LEU A 405 0.67 35.31 22.08
C LEU A 405 2.19 35.45 21.93
N ALA A 406 2.92 35.19 23.02
CA ALA A 406 4.37 35.05 22.92
C ALA A 406 4.68 33.65 22.32
N ASN A 407 5.37 33.64 21.20
CA ASN A 407 5.84 32.42 20.57
C ASN A 407 7.17 32.68 19.85
N ASP A 408 7.81 31.64 19.43
CA ASP A 408 9.13 31.65 18.78
C ASP A 408 9.06 31.71 17.24
N ILE A 409 7.86 31.87 16.65
CA ILE A 409 7.64 31.87 15.19
C ILE A 409 7.36 33.30 14.68
N TYR A 410 6.48 34.03 15.36
CA TYR A 410 6.03 35.36 14.93
C TYR A 410 6.80 36.47 15.62
N SER A 411 6.98 37.56 14.91
CA SER A 411 7.65 38.73 15.46
C SER A 411 6.96 39.25 16.74
N ALA A 412 7.75 39.61 17.72
CA ALA A 412 7.25 40.15 19.00
C ALA A 412 6.33 41.35 18.79
N GLY A 413 5.19 41.37 19.46
CA GLY A 413 4.18 42.41 19.36
C GLY A 413 3.27 42.37 18.12
N LEU A 414 3.50 41.38 17.20
CA LEU A 414 2.67 41.18 16.01
C LEU A 414 1.93 39.82 16.03
N SER A 415 1.99 39.13 17.15
CA SER A 415 1.30 37.83 17.34
C SER A 415 0.05 38.04 18.21
N LEU A 416 -1.09 37.63 17.69
CA LEU A 416 -2.37 37.72 18.36
C LEU A 416 -2.97 36.32 18.51
N SER A 417 -3.47 36.03 19.70
CA SER A 417 -4.33 34.88 19.96
C SER A 417 -5.80 35.32 20.06
N LEU A 418 -6.68 34.51 19.50
CA LEU A 418 -8.12 34.69 19.61
C LEU A 418 -8.67 33.61 20.54
N ILE A 419 -9.30 34.03 21.63
CA ILE A 419 -9.98 33.14 22.57
C ILE A 419 -11.47 33.48 22.51
N HIS A 420 -12.27 32.49 22.11
CA HIS A 420 -13.73 32.57 22.18
C HIS A 420 -14.19 32.01 23.53
N ILE A 421 -14.81 32.86 24.36
CA ILE A 421 -15.46 32.38 25.58
C ILE A 421 -16.83 31.86 25.18
N SER A 422 -16.97 30.51 25.09
CA SER A 422 -18.26 29.87 25.07
C SER A 422 -18.90 30.03 26.45
N GLU A 423 -20.10 30.59 26.54
CA GLU A 423 -20.90 30.40 27.73
C GLU A 423 -21.23 28.91 27.90
N PRO A 424 -21.25 28.41 29.18
CA PRO A 424 -21.57 27.03 29.48
C PRO A 424 -22.99 26.65 29.09
#